data_a57c7dae18d3e6ae619100b055d1a872
#
_entry.id   a57c7dae18d3e6ae619100b055d1a872
#
_cell.length_a   1.000
_cell.length_b   1.000
_cell.length_c   1.000
_cell.angle_alpha   90.00
_cell.angle_beta   90.00
_cell.angle_gamma   90.00
#
_symmetry.space_group_name_H-M   'P 1'
#
loop_
_entity.id
_entity.type
_entity.pdbx_description
1 polymer ?
#
loop_
_entity_poly.entity_id
_entity_poly.type
_entity_poly.pdbx_seq_one_letter_code
_entity_poly.pdbx_strand_id
1 'polypeptide(L)'
;MEQLGYTVPDVLTWDFIWEVSEAAAKKGADGKYVLNGGDVMIPFIYKSTDNMMIQMLRQKNAGYSTQSGEVEIFNDTTKDILFTIADHVRSGAFSTFKISSYPANFLNAGQCVFAVDSTAGATWMGPDAPLSDISDEAKQSFEVAVRPVPQYDPENMQMISQGPSVCVFYKEDPQEVLASWLFTQYLLTSDVQISYSETEGYVPVTSKAQESAEYQDYLAREGEDADTHYKVKIEAAKLLLNHTQDTFTTPVFSGSASLRDAAGQLIEKTAKSVRRKETVDEAYTDKLFDDVTALYHLNDTLQSTAGKQDLGPLPTTSVVLLSVIGAAWVLILLYVVWQQLQKSKRGD
;
A
#
# COMPACT_ATOMS: atom_id res chain seq x y z
N MET A 1 -11.90 19.06 -12.89
CA MET A 1 -11.97 20.16 -11.90
C MET A 1 -12.75 21.35 -12.46
N GLU A 2 -12.33 21.95 -13.54
CA GLU A 2 -13.02 23.12 -14.15
C GLU A 2 -14.49 22.87 -14.46
N GLN A 3 -14.83 21.72 -15.02
CA GLN A 3 -16.24 21.35 -15.30
C GLN A 3 -17.12 21.30 -14.04
N LEU A 4 -16.51 21.08 -12.89
CA LEU A 4 -17.19 21.11 -11.59
C LEU A 4 -17.15 22.48 -10.92
N GLY A 5 -16.47 23.46 -11.53
CA GLY A 5 -16.32 24.83 -11.02
C GLY A 5 -15.26 24.97 -9.91
N TYR A 6 -14.34 24.01 -9.78
CA TYR A 6 -13.27 24.05 -8.79
C TYR A 6 -11.92 24.32 -9.40
N THR A 7 -11.10 25.07 -8.66
CA THR A 7 -9.67 25.25 -8.94
C THR A 7 -8.86 24.32 -8.05
N VAL A 8 -7.83 23.67 -8.61
CA VAL A 8 -6.94 22.79 -7.84
C VAL A 8 -6.04 23.62 -6.94
N PRO A 9 -6.13 23.52 -5.61
CA PRO A 9 -5.21 24.22 -4.71
C PRO A 9 -3.82 23.59 -4.72
N ASP A 10 -2.83 24.30 -4.20
CA ASP A 10 -1.46 23.76 -4.09
C ASP A 10 -1.35 22.65 -3.06
N VAL A 11 -2.11 22.73 -1.97
CA VAL A 11 -2.24 21.67 -0.98
C VAL A 11 -3.70 21.24 -0.90
N LEU A 12 -3.96 19.98 -1.16
CA LEU A 12 -5.28 19.38 -1.04
C LEU A 12 -5.62 19.13 0.43
N THR A 13 -6.84 19.47 0.86
CA THR A 13 -7.37 19.07 2.15
C THR A 13 -8.33 17.89 2.02
N TRP A 14 -8.53 17.12 3.11
CA TRP A 14 -9.55 16.07 3.12
C TRP A 14 -10.94 16.62 2.83
N ASP A 15 -11.29 17.77 3.41
CA ASP A 15 -12.59 18.41 3.15
C ASP A 15 -12.78 18.77 1.68
N PHE A 16 -11.75 19.32 1.04
CA PHE A 16 -11.78 19.63 -0.40
C PHE A 16 -11.95 18.37 -1.25
N ILE A 17 -11.23 17.29 -0.92
CA ILE A 17 -11.37 15.99 -1.61
C ILE A 17 -12.81 15.50 -1.51
N TRP A 18 -13.40 15.52 -0.32
CA TRP A 18 -14.76 15.04 -0.10
C TRP A 18 -15.80 15.89 -0.83
N GLU A 19 -15.72 17.21 -0.72
CA GLU A 19 -16.63 18.14 -1.39
C GLU A 19 -16.64 17.94 -2.92
N VAL A 20 -15.47 17.94 -3.53
CA VAL A 20 -15.35 17.76 -4.99
C VAL A 20 -15.76 16.36 -5.42
N SER A 21 -15.43 15.35 -4.64
CA SER A 21 -15.80 13.96 -4.94
C SER A 21 -17.31 13.75 -4.88
N GLU A 22 -17.99 14.37 -3.93
CA GLU A 22 -19.47 14.35 -3.88
C GLU A 22 -20.10 15.09 -5.04
N ALA A 23 -19.51 16.23 -5.46
CA ALA A 23 -19.96 16.93 -6.66
C ALA A 23 -19.81 16.07 -7.92
N ALA A 24 -18.69 15.33 -8.04
CA ALA A 24 -18.41 14.44 -9.15
C ALA A 24 -19.28 13.17 -9.16
N ALA A 25 -19.78 12.74 -7.99
CA ALA A 25 -20.63 11.57 -7.84
C ALA A 25 -22.09 11.82 -8.30
N LYS A 26 -22.45 13.04 -8.67
CA LYS A 26 -23.82 13.39 -9.08
C LYS A 26 -24.22 12.72 -10.39
N LYS A 27 -25.45 12.19 -10.40
CA LYS A 27 -26.06 11.56 -11.57
C LYS A 27 -27.15 12.42 -12.15
N GLY A 28 -27.29 12.38 -13.49
CA GLY A 28 -28.38 12.97 -14.21
C GLY A 28 -29.69 12.15 -14.12
N ALA A 29 -30.75 12.65 -14.73
CA ALA A 29 -32.05 11.99 -14.78
C ALA A 29 -32.00 10.64 -15.54
N ASP A 30 -31.03 10.46 -16.42
CA ASP A 30 -30.75 9.23 -17.19
C ASP A 30 -29.95 8.17 -16.36
N GLY A 31 -29.60 8.49 -15.11
CA GLY A 31 -28.85 7.61 -14.24
C GLY A 31 -27.32 7.62 -14.47
N LYS A 32 -26.82 8.35 -15.46
CA LYS A 32 -25.41 8.49 -15.76
C LYS A 32 -24.77 9.59 -14.94
N TYR A 33 -23.46 9.48 -14.74
CA TYR A 33 -22.70 10.52 -14.04
C TYR A 33 -22.61 11.78 -14.90
N VAL A 34 -22.94 12.93 -14.32
CA VAL A 34 -22.99 14.21 -15.03
C VAL A 34 -21.60 14.59 -15.56
N LEU A 35 -20.54 14.31 -14.78
CA LEU A 35 -19.18 14.72 -15.09
C LEU A 35 -18.64 14.06 -16.37
N ASN A 36 -18.85 12.76 -16.56
CA ASN A 36 -18.29 12.02 -17.69
C ASN A 36 -19.32 11.39 -18.63
N GLY A 37 -20.61 11.56 -18.36
CA GLY A 37 -21.70 10.97 -19.15
C GLY A 37 -21.74 9.44 -19.12
N GLY A 38 -20.95 8.80 -18.26
CA GLY A 38 -20.75 7.36 -18.17
C GLY A 38 -21.56 6.69 -17.06
N ASP A 39 -21.49 5.36 -17.06
CA ASP A 39 -22.13 4.52 -16.04
C ASP A 39 -21.22 4.27 -14.82
N VAL A 40 -19.92 4.59 -14.95
CA VAL A 40 -18.89 4.35 -13.93
C VAL A 40 -18.19 5.66 -13.57
N MET A 41 -18.14 5.94 -12.28
CA MET A 41 -17.37 7.01 -11.67
C MET A 41 -17.02 6.61 -10.24
N ILE A 42 -15.75 6.73 -9.90
CA ILE A 42 -15.24 6.62 -8.54
C ILE A 42 -14.41 7.88 -8.32
N PRO A 43 -15.03 8.96 -7.85
CA PRO A 43 -14.40 10.28 -7.82
C PRO A 43 -13.08 10.32 -7.08
N PHE A 44 -12.97 9.61 -5.96
CA PHE A 44 -11.74 9.51 -5.18
C PHE A 44 -11.32 8.06 -4.97
N ILE A 45 -10.06 7.78 -5.29
CA ILE A 45 -9.41 6.48 -5.12
C ILE A 45 -8.12 6.67 -4.33
N TYR A 46 -7.96 5.91 -3.25
CA TYR A 46 -6.71 5.76 -2.53
C TYR A 46 -6.22 4.32 -2.67
N LYS A 47 -5.10 4.09 -3.37
CA LYS A 47 -4.63 2.75 -3.73
C LYS A 47 -4.38 1.85 -2.52
N SER A 48 -3.79 2.39 -1.47
CA SER A 48 -3.34 1.66 -0.29
C SER A 48 -4.17 2.08 0.92
N THR A 49 -5.20 1.31 1.26
CA THR A 49 -6.12 1.63 2.35
C THR A 49 -5.45 1.60 3.72
N ASP A 50 -4.38 0.79 3.89
CA ASP A 50 -3.52 0.80 5.07
C ASP A 50 -2.78 2.15 5.21
N ASN A 51 -2.15 2.62 4.14
CA ASN A 51 -1.51 3.93 4.13
C ASN A 51 -2.52 5.05 4.37
N MET A 52 -3.72 4.97 3.80
CA MET A 52 -4.78 5.96 4.04
C MET A 52 -5.13 6.06 5.52
N MET A 53 -5.37 4.93 6.20
CA MET A 53 -5.69 4.92 7.63
C MET A 53 -4.54 5.48 8.47
N ILE A 54 -3.32 5.01 8.22
CA ILE A 54 -2.12 5.46 8.94
C ILE A 54 -1.87 6.96 8.71
N GLN A 55 -2.02 7.43 7.48
CA GLN A 55 -1.90 8.85 7.10
C GLN A 55 -2.88 9.72 7.87
N MET A 56 -4.15 9.35 7.88
CA MET A 56 -5.21 10.10 8.57
C MET A 56 -4.99 10.13 10.09
N LEU A 57 -4.61 9.00 10.69
CA LEU A 57 -4.28 8.93 12.12
C LEU A 57 -3.09 9.82 12.47
N ARG A 58 -2.02 9.76 11.69
CA ARG A 58 -0.83 10.57 11.93
C ARG A 58 -1.14 12.06 11.88
N GLN A 59 -1.88 12.51 10.88
CA GLN A 59 -2.28 13.91 10.73
C GLN A 59 -3.21 14.39 11.85
N LYS A 60 -3.98 13.49 12.45
CA LYS A 60 -4.84 13.79 13.62
C LYS A 60 -4.12 13.61 14.96
N ASN A 61 -2.80 13.33 14.96
CA ASN A 61 -2.01 13.00 16.15
C ASN A 61 -2.63 11.87 16.99
N ALA A 62 -3.25 10.89 16.33
CA ALA A 62 -3.85 9.72 16.97
C ALA A 62 -2.89 8.52 16.95
N GLY A 63 -3.06 7.63 17.93
CA GLY A 63 -2.23 6.44 18.08
C GLY A 63 -2.43 5.44 16.93
N TYR A 64 -1.32 4.91 16.44
CA TYR A 64 -1.28 3.76 15.54
C TYR A 64 -0.55 2.60 16.22
N SER A 65 0.70 2.81 16.60
CA SER A 65 1.52 1.89 17.40
C SER A 65 2.69 2.62 18.04
N THR A 66 3.21 2.06 19.15
CA THR A 66 4.45 2.51 19.77
C THR A 66 5.67 1.85 19.12
N GLN A 67 6.87 2.35 19.41
CA GLN A 67 8.14 1.74 19.00
C GLN A 67 8.37 0.36 19.65
N SER A 68 7.74 0.10 20.80
CA SER A 68 7.78 -1.20 21.49
C SER A 68 6.77 -2.22 20.93
N GLY A 69 5.93 -1.82 19.96
CA GLY A 69 4.95 -2.70 19.32
C GLY A 69 3.59 -2.74 20.02
N GLU A 70 3.32 -1.82 20.93
CA GLU A 70 1.98 -1.66 21.50
C GLU A 70 1.03 -1.15 20.43
N VAL A 71 -0.12 -1.80 20.29
CA VAL A 71 -1.15 -1.49 19.28
C VAL A 71 -2.07 -0.40 19.80
N GLU A 72 -2.13 0.74 19.14
CA GLU A 72 -2.92 1.91 19.56
C GLU A 72 -4.01 2.30 18.55
N ILE A 73 -4.12 1.59 17.42
CA ILE A 73 -5.03 1.94 16.33
C ILE A 73 -6.53 1.88 16.72
N PHE A 74 -6.89 1.12 17.74
CA PHE A 74 -8.29 0.93 18.16
C PHE A 74 -8.72 2.03 19.14
N ASN A 75 -8.94 3.23 18.61
CA ASN A 75 -9.27 4.43 19.37
C ASN A 75 -10.45 5.21 18.75
N ASP A 76 -10.94 6.23 19.44
CA ASP A 76 -12.09 7.03 19.00
C ASP A 76 -11.82 7.77 17.69
N THR A 77 -10.59 8.25 17.46
CA THR A 77 -10.23 8.89 16.18
C THR A 77 -10.33 7.91 15.02
N THR A 78 -9.98 6.64 15.21
CA THR A 78 -10.19 5.61 14.20
C THR A 78 -11.68 5.41 13.90
N LYS A 79 -12.54 5.41 14.91
CA LYS A 79 -14.00 5.34 14.72
C LYS A 79 -14.51 6.53 13.90
N ASP A 80 -14.09 7.75 14.25
CA ASP A 80 -14.47 8.97 13.51
C ASP A 80 -14.05 8.91 12.03
N ILE A 81 -12.83 8.41 11.77
CA ILE A 81 -12.37 8.17 10.40
C ILE A 81 -13.28 7.16 9.69
N LEU A 82 -13.63 6.06 10.34
CA LEU A 82 -14.49 5.04 9.74
C LEU A 82 -15.92 5.56 9.48
N PHE A 83 -16.47 6.42 10.35
CA PHE A 83 -17.75 7.09 10.10
C PHE A 83 -17.66 8.02 8.88
N THR A 84 -16.61 8.84 8.80
CA THR A 84 -16.33 9.69 7.64
C THR A 84 -16.25 8.87 6.35
N ILE A 85 -15.48 7.78 6.35
CA ILE A 85 -15.39 6.86 5.21
C ILE A 85 -16.76 6.27 4.85
N ALA A 86 -17.55 5.86 5.85
CA ALA A 86 -18.89 5.31 5.62
C ALA A 86 -19.82 6.32 4.93
N ASP A 87 -19.78 7.59 5.34
CA ASP A 87 -20.60 8.65 4.75
C ASP A 87 -20.21 8.92 3.29
N HIS A 88 -18.91 9.00 2.99
CA HIS A 88 -18.45 9.25 1.62
C HIS A 88 -18.55 8.02 0.69
N VAL A 89 -18.56 6.81 1.23
CA VAL A 89 -18.96 5.61 0.46
C VAL A 89 -20.47 5.64 0.17
N ARG A 90 -21.28 6.10 1.12
CA ARG A 90 -22.75 6.19 0.95
C ARG A 90 -23.14 7.25 -0.07
N SER A 91 -22.45 8.38 -0.09
CA SER A 91 -22.64 9.43 -1.10
C SER A 91 -22.12 9.04 -2.49
N GLY A 92 -21.27 8.00 -2.59
CA GLY A 92 -20.62 7.58 -3.82
C GLY A 92 -19.31 8.34 -4.13
N ALA A 93 -18.85 9.20 -3.22
CA ALA A 93 -17.62 9.98 -3.38
C ALA A 93 -16.36 9.11 -3.32
N PHE A 94 -16.38 8.02 -2.54
CA PHE A 94 -15.27 7.11 -2.30
C PHE A 94 -15.65 5.65 -2.48
N SER A 95 -14.71 4.83 -2.93
CA SER A 95 -14.85 3.38 -2.92
C SER A 95 -13.49 2.68 -2.84
N THR A 96 -13.50 1.45 -2.35
CA THR A 96 -12.35 0.55 -2.34
C THR A 96 -12.54 -0.57 -3.35
N PHE A 97 -11.43 -1.13 -3.85
CA PHE A 97 -11.44 -2.24 -4.80
C PHE A 97 -10.80 -3.48 -4.19
N LYS A 98 -11.38 -4.64 -4.50
CA LYS A 98 -10.74 -5.93 -4.22
C LYS A 98 -9.87 -6.46 -5.35
N ILE A 99 -10.03 -5.91 -6.54
CA ILE A 99 -9.32 -6.38 -7.73
C ILE A 99 -8.12 -5.45 -7.91
N SER A 100 -7.01 -5.99 -8.37
CA SER A 100 -5.75 -5.33 -8.67
C SER A 100 -5.84 -4.22 -9.73
N SER A 101 -6.93 -3.45 -9.73
CA SER A 101 -7.11 -2.30 -10.60
C SER A 101 -6.31 -1.14 -10.03
N TYR A 102 -5.36 -0.68 -10.78
CA TYR A 102 -4.61 0.51 -10.44
C TYR A 102 -5.51 1.75 -10.56
N PRO A 103 -5.40 2.73 -9.66
CA PRO A 103 -6.13 4.00 -9.75
C PRO A 103 -5.95 4.68 -11.11
N ALA A 104 -4.78 4.52 -11.71
CA ALA A 104 -4.45 5.03 -13.04
C ALA A 104 -5.44 4.63 -14.12
N ASN A 105 -5.94 3.39 -14.11
CA ASN A 105 -6.88 2.93 -15.12
C ASN A 105 -8.20 3.72 -15.09
N PHE A 106 -8.71 4.01 -13.88
CA PHE A 106 -9.91 4.83 -13.72
C PHE A 106 -9.64 6.30 -14.02
N LEU A 107 -8.50 6.83 -13.60
CA LEU A 107 -8.10 8.19 -13.91
C LEU A 107 -8.00 8.40 -15.42
N ASN A 108 -7.24 7.54 -16.11
CA ASN A 108 -6.98 7.63 -17.55
C ASN A 108 -8.26 7.43 -18.39
N ALA A 109 -9.22 6.67 -17.89
CA ALA A 109 -10.55 6.50 -18.50
C ALA A 109 -11.55 7.65 -18.16
N GLY A 110 -11.13 8.69 -17.42
CA GLY A 110 -12.03 9.78 -16.99
C GLY A 110 -13.08 9.33 -15.99
N GLN A 111 -12.82 8.28 -15.23
CA GLN A 111 -13.73 7.68 -14.25
C GLN A 111 -13.30 7.97 -12.80
N CYS A 112 -12.28 8.82 -12.62
CA CYS A 112 -11.74 9.24 -11.33
C CYS A 112 -11.32 10.71 -11.42
N VAL A 113 -11.45 11.45 -10.32
CA VAL A 113 -11.01 12.85 -10.22
C VAL A 113 -9.72 12.94 -9.40
N PHE A 114 -9.66 12.21 -8.30
CA PHE A 114 -8.51 12.16 -7.42
C PHE A 114 -8.01 10.72 -7.27
N ALA A 115 -6.76 10.49 -7.65
CA ALA A 115 -6.08 9.22 -7.52
C ALA A 115 -4.85 9.38 -6.63
N VAL A 116 -4.83 8.73 -5.47
CA VAL A 116 -3.66 8.70 -4.59
C VAL A 116 -2.88 7.42 -4.82
N ASP A 117 -1.60 7.58 -5.17
CA ASP A 117 -0.66 6.49 -5.37
C ASP A 117 0.75 6.93 -4.90
N SER A 118 1.74 6.05 -5.02
CA SER A 118 3.15 6.37 -4.82
C SER A 118 3.74 7.18 -6.00
N THR A 119 4.92 7.76 -5.82
CA THR A 119 5.65 8.42 -6.92
C THR A 119 5.92 7.46 -8.08
N ALA A 120 6.18 6.17 -7.81
CA ALA A 120 6.31 5.15 -8.84
C ALA A 120 4.99 4.95 -9.64
N GLY A 121 3.84 5.14 -9.01
CA GLY A 121 2.54 5.10 -9.69
C GLY A 121 2.33 6.25 -10.68
N ALA A 122 3.08 7.34 -10.58
CA ALA A 122 2.98 8.48 -11.47
C ALA A 122 3.30 8.15 -12.94
N THR A 123 4.11 7.12 -13.21
CA THR A 123 4.41 6.61 -14.55
C THR A 123 3.19 6.05 -15.28
N TRP A 124 2.10 5.80 -14.55
CA TRP A 124 0.85 5.25 -15.07
C TRP A 124 -0.28 6.28 -15.15
N MET A 125 -0.08 7.47 -14.56
CA MET A 125 -1.13 8.49 -14.40
C MET A 125 -1.13 9.50 -15.55
N GLY A 126 -2.25 9.63 -16.22
CA GLY A 126 -2.49 10.58 -17.30
C GLY A 126 -2.62 9.93 -18.67
N PRO A 127 -3.20 10.66 -19.65
CA PRO A 127 -3.46 10.13 -20.99
C PRO A 127 -2.18 9.77 -21.75
N ASP A 128 -1.10 10.51 -21.52
CA ASP A 128 0.21 10.33 -22.17
C ASP A 128 1.20 9.52 -21.32
N ALA A 129 0.69 8.83 -20.29
CA ALA A 129 1.55 8.02 -19.42
C ALA A 129 2.29 6.93 -20.21
N PRO A 130 3.61 6.75 -19.97
CA PRO A 130 4.43 5.76 -20.68
C PRO A 130 3.95 4.33 -20.46
N LEU A 131 3.32 4.08 -19.31
CA LEU A 131 2.74 2.79 -18.97
C LEU A 131 1.20 2.91 -18.89
N SER A 132 0.48 1.92 -19.41
CA SER A 132 -0.97 1.91 -19.38
C SER A 132 -1.51 0.48 -19.54
N ASP A 133 -2.51 0.14 -18.73
CA ASP A 133 -3.24 -1.13 -18.80
C ASP A 133 -4.57 -1.03 -19.56
N ILE A 134 -4.92 0.17 -20.05
CA ILE A 134 -6.12 0.39 -20.85
C ILE A 134 -5.76 0.74 -22.29
N SER A 135 -6.66 0.45 -23.23
CA SER A 135 -6.44 0.79 -24.63
C SER A 135 -6.50 2.30 -24.87
N ASP A 136 -5.82 2.78 -25.91
CA ASP A 136 -5.78 4.21 -26.24
C ASP A 136 -7.18 4.79 -26.53
N GLU A 137 -8.10 3.99 -27.09
CA GLU A 137 -9.48 4.42 -27.35
C GLU A 137 -10.29 4.64 -26.05
N ALA A 138 -9.86 3.99 -24.93
CA ALA A 138 -10.51 4.16 -23.63
C ALA A 138 -9.98 5.37 -22.85
N LYS A 139 -8.82 5.90 -23.23
CA LYS A 139 -8.21 7.07 -22.59
C LYS A 139 -8.99 8.33 -22.87
N GLN A 140 -9.07 9.22 -21.88
CA GLN A 140 -9.65 10.54 -22.01
C GLN A 140 -8.53 11.60 -22.00
N SER A 141 -8.71 12.68 -22.76
CA SER A 141 -7.74 13.78 -22.80
C SER A 141 -8.01 14.77 -21.69
N PHE A 142 -7.06 14.97 -20.80
CA PHE A 142 -7.07 15.94 -19.69
C PHE A 142 -5.66 16.20 -19.19
N GLU A 143 -5.48 17.23 -18.39
CA GLU A 143 -4.24 17.49 -17.68
C GLU A 143 -4.26 16.89 -16.27
N VAL A 144 -3.13 16.33 -15.84
CA VAL A 144 -2.91 15.85 -14.47
C VAL A 144 -2.14 16.92 -13.69
N ALA A 145 -2.66 17.27 -12.50
CA ALA A 145 -1.94 18.09 -11.53
C ALA A 145 -1.45 17.21 -10.38
N VAL A 146 -0.16 17.19 -10.14
CA VAL A 146 0.46 16.45 -9.03
C VAL A 146 0.44 17.32 -7.77
N ARG A 147 -0.04 16.77 -6.67
CA ARG A 147 -0.16 17.45 -5.37
C ARG A 147 0.23 16.51 -4.23
N PRO A 148 0.64 17.04 -3.06
CA PRO A 148 0.77 16.24 -1.85
C PRO A 148 -0.51 15.46 -1.55
N VAL A 149 -0.39 14.31 -0.87
CA VAL A 149 -1.57 13.58 -0.34
C VAL A 149 -2.43 14.53 0.50
N PRO A 150 -3.77 14.34 0.56
CA PRO A 150 -4.65 15.25 1.30
C PRO A 150 -4.22 15.45 2.74
N GLN A 151 -4.36 16.67 3.24
CA GLN A 151 -3.96 17.08 4.58
C GLN A 151 -5.17 17.53 5.40
N TYR A 152 -5.18 17.30 6.73
CA TYR A 152 -6.10 17.99 7.63
C TYR A 152 -5.61 19.41 7.96
N ASP A 153 -4.28 19.58 8.03
CA ASP A 153 -3.64 20.88 8.27
C ASP A 153 -2.60 21.14 7.17
N PRO A 154 -2.90 22.05 6.21
CA PRO A 154 -1.97 22.37 5.12
C PRO A 154 -0.66 23.04 5.57
N GLU A 155 -0.63 23.67 6.76
CA GLU A 155 0.55 24.33 7.29
C GLU A 155 1.53 23.36 7.96
N ASN A 156 1.03 22.19 8.40
CA ASN A 156 1.82 21.14 9.05
C ASN A 156 1.69 19.82 8.29
N MET A 157 2.14 19.80 7.06
CA MET A 157 2.01 18.61 6.20
C MET A 157 2.73 17.40 6.79
N GLN A 158 2.07 16.26 6.70
CA GLN A 158 2.63 14.96 7.05
C GLN A 158 2.26 13.95 5.98
N MET A 159 3.27 13.27 5.42
CA MET A 159 3.11 12.31 4.34
C MET A 159 3.78 10.99 4.69
N ILE A 160 3.07 9.88 4.51
CA ILE A 160 3.65 8.57 4.76
C ILE A 160 4.71 8.25 3.72
N SER A 161 5.93 7.95 4.18
CA SER A 161 7.01 7.43 3.34
C SER A 161 6.91 5.91 3.29
N GLN A 162 6.93 5.36 2.09
CA GLN A 162 6.96 3.93 1.83
C GLN A 162 7.91 3.62 0.68
N GLY A 163 8.34 2.38 0.58
CA GLY A 163 9.17 1.93 -0.52
C GLY A 163 9.84 0.59 -0.20
N PRO A 164 10.36 -0.10 -1.20
CA PRO A 164 11.16 -1.30 -0.97
C PRO A 164 12.47 -0.97 -0.26
N SER A 165 12.92 -1.89 0.57
CA SER A 165 14.20 -1.82 1.26
C SER A 165 15.05 -3.04 0.92
N VAL A 166 16.37 -2.87 0.88
CA VAL A 166 17.31 -3.97 0.71
C VAL A 166 17.83 -4.37 2.09
N CYS A 167 17.68 -5.65 2.44
CA CYS A 167 18.15 -6.21 3.69
C CYS A 167 19.27 -7.22 3.43
N VAL A 168 20.38 -7.10 4.17
CA VAL A 168 21.45 -8.07 4.16
C VAL A 168 21.21 -9.05 5.31
N PHE A 169 20.93 -10.31 4.98
CA PHE A 169 20.72 -11.35 5.98
C PHE A 169 22.05 -11.86 6.54
N TYR A 170 22.02 -12.26 7.81
CA TYR A 170 23.13 -12.98 8.42
C TYR A 170 23.35 -14.33 7.72
N LYS A 171 24.62 -14.65 7.47
CA LYS A 171 25.11 -15.93 6.95
C LYS A 171 26.26 -16.42 7.81
N GLU A 172 26.45 -17.74 7.86
CA GLU A 172 27.60 -18.34 8.57
C GLU A 172 28.93 -18.01 7.89
N ASP A 173 28.94 -17.96 6.55
CA ASP A 173 30.11 -17.52 5.79
C ASP A 173 30.19 -15.98 5.73
N PRO A 174 31.21 -15.37 6.36
CA PRO A 174 31.38 -13.93 6.32
C PRO A 174 31.68 -13.39 4.91
N GLN A 175 32.16 -14.22 3.97
CA GLN A 175 32.40 -13.79 2.59
C GLN A 175 31.06 -13.58 1.85
N GLU A 176 30.04 -14.40 2.11
CA GLU A 176 28.70 -14.18 1.56
C GLU A 176 28.08 -12.87 2.09
N VAL A 177 28.27 -12.57 3.37
CA VAL A 177 27.82 -11.31 3.98
C VAL A 177 28.53 -10.13 3.33
N LEU A 178 29.86 -10.21 3.17
CA LEU A 178 30.66 -9.16 2.52
C LEU A 178 30.25 -8.96 1.05
N ALA A 179 30.03 -10.02 0.31
CA ALA A 179 29.57 -9.92 -1.08
C ALA A 179 28.20 -9.24 -1.19
N SER A 180 27.26 -9.61 -0.31
CA SER A 180 25.93 -8.98 -0.23
C SER A 180 26.02 -7.49 0.13
N TRP A 181 26.91 -7.16 1.07
CA TRP A 181 27.18 -5.78 1.46
C TRP A 181 27.76 -4.96 0.29
N LEU A 182 28.76 -5.49 -0.41
CA LEU A 182 29.36 -4.82 -1.58
C LEU A 182 28.33 -4.60 -2.70
N PHE A 183 27.44 -5.57 -2.93
CA PHE A 183 26.35 -5.39 -3.86
C PHE A 183 25.39 -4.27 -3.43
N THR A 184 25.06 -4.21 -2.13
CA THR A 184 24.23 -3.11 -1.60
C THR A 184 24.93 -1.75 -1.78
N GLN A 185 26.26 -1.69 -1.56
CA GLN A 185 27.03 -0.47 -1.81
C GLN A 185 27.01 -0.07 -3.30
N TYR A 186 27.05 -1.02 -4.22
CA TYR A 186 26.91 -0.76 -5.64
C TYR A 186 25.54 -0.14 -5.97
N LEU A 187 24.46 -0.65 -5.39
CA LEU A 187 23.11 -0.07 -5.56
C LEU A 187 23.00 1.38 -5.05
N LEU A 188 23.87 1.78 -4.12
CA LEU A 188 23.95 3.13 -3.58
C LEU A 188 24.86 4.08 -4.39
N THR A 189 25.48 3.62 -5.48
CA THR A 189 26.21 4.53 -6.38
C THR A 189 25.26 5.47 -7.09
N SER A 190 25.72 6.70 -7.38
CA SER A 190 24.87 7.71 -8.02
C SER A 190 24.32 7.23 -9.37
N ASP A 191 25.17 6.62 -10.20
CA ASP A 191 24.79 6.14 -11.53
C ASP A 191 23.64 5.13 -11.47
N VAL A 192 23.69 4.16 -10.53
CA VAL A 192 22.61 3.16 -10.37
C VAL A 192 21.33 3.81 -9.87
N GLN A 193 21.43 4.72 -8.88
CA GLN A 193 20.25 5.37 -8.33
C GLN A 193 19.57 6.27 -9.37
N ILE A 194 20.33 7.01 -10.17
CA ILE A 194 19.80 7.89 -11.22
C ILE A 194 19.14 7.05 -12.31
N SER A 195 19.83 6.05 -12.85
CA SER A 195 19.27 5.17 -13.88
C SER A 195 17.97 4.51 -13.41
N TYR A 196 17.88 4.09 -12.14
CA TYR A 196 16.67 3.50 -11.58
C TYR A 196 15.53 4.53 -11.46
N SER A 197 15.86 5.77 -11.06
CA SER A 197 14.88 6.85 -10.95
C SER A 197 14.30 7.26 -12.31
N GLU A 198 15.08 7.21 -13.36
CA GLU A 198 14.63 7.51 -14.72
C GLU A 198 13.62 6.49 -15.26
N THR A 199 13.68 5.23 -14.80
CA THR A 199 12.78 4.16 -15.29
C THR A 199 11.46 4.10 -14.52
N GLU A 200 11.51 3.98 -13.20
CA GLU A 200 10.36 3.55 -12.37
C GLU A 200 9.70 4.68 -11.56
N GLY A 201 10.15 5.94 -11.71
CA GLY A 201 9.60 7.07 -10.95
C GLY A 201 9.96 7.07 -9.46
N TYR A 202 10.98 6.30 -9.06
CA TYR A 202 11.60 6.41 -7.74
C TYR A 202 12.53 7.62 -7.70
N VAL A 203 12.94 8.02 -6.50
CA VAL A 203 13.93 9.10 -6.31
C VAL A 203 15.22 8.53 -5.73
N PRO A 204 16.39 9.10 -6.07
CA PRO A 204 17.64 8.71 -5.42
C PRO A 204 17.56 8.89 -3.90
N VAL A 205 18.11 7.95 -3.14
CA VAL A 205 18.05 8.00 -1.66
C VAL A 205 19.24 8.72 -1.02
N THR A 206 20.26 9.09 -1.80
CA THR A 206 21.43 9.82 -1.30
C THR A 206 21.45 11.25 -1.83
N SER A 207 21.76 12.22 -0.96
CA SER A 207 21.93 13.63 -1.37
C SER A 207 22.97 13.79 -2.48
N LYS A 208 24.04 13.00 -2.47
CA LYS A 208 25.04 13.01 -3.54
C LYS A 208 24.44 12.71 -4.92
N ALA A 209 23.53 11.76 -5.02
CA ALA A 209 22.85 11.44 -6.28
C ALA A 209 21.80 12.49 -6.62
N GLN A 210 21.02 12.94 -5.63
CA GLN A 210 20.00 13.97 -5.79
C GLN A 210 20.58 15.30 -6.29
N GLU A 211 21.75 15.71 -5.77
CA GLU A 211 22.42 16.97 -6.11
C GLU A 211 23.35 16.87 -7.33
N SER A 212 23.49 15.69 -7.93
CA SER A 212 24.35 15.50 -9.10
C SER A 212 23.83 16.31 -10.30
N ALA A 213 24.76 16.80 -11.14
CA ALA A 213 24.40 17.53 -12.34
C ALA A 213 23.53 16.69 -13.30
N GLU A 214 23.78 15.39 -13.39
CA GLU A 214 23.03 14.46 -14.22
C GLU A 214 21.57 14.34 -13.78
N TYR A 215 21.31 14.15 -12.48
CA TYR A 215 19.94 14.06 -11.98
C TYR A 215 19.21 15.39 -12.03
N GLN A 216 19.90 16.51 -11.80
CA GLN A 216 19.32 17.84 -11.93
C GLN A 216 18.98 18.17 -13.40
N ASP A 217 19.79 17.73 -14.37
CA ASP A 217 19.48 17.84 -15.80
C ASP A 217 18.23 17.00 -16.15
N TYR A 218 18.15 15.77 -15.66
CA TYR A 218 16.97 14.93 -15.82
C TYR A 218 15.69 15.62 -15.32
N LEU A 219 15.73 16.19 -14.11
CA LEU A 219 14.58 16.92 -13.56
C LEU A 219 14.24 18.20 -14.34
N ALA A 220 15.24 18.87 -14.91
CA ALA A 220 15.02 20.09 -15.70
C ALA A 220 14.33 19.84 -17.04
N ARG A 221 14.40 18.62 -17.56
CA ARG A 221 13.83 18.19 -18.83
C ARG A 221 12.37 17.72 -18.73
N GLU A 222 11.66 18.09 -17.66
CA GLU A 222 10.25 17.78 -17.41
C GLU A 222 9.36 18.06 -18.62
N GLY A 223 8.65 17.02 -19.11
CA GLY A 223 7.72 17.14 -20.23
C GLY A 223 8.38 17.24 -21.61
N GLU A 224 9.69 17.01 -21.72
CA GLU A 224 10.40 17.02 -23.01
C GLU A 224 9.95 15.84 -23.90
N ASP A 225 9.61 14.72 -23.28
CA ASP A 225 9.02 13.55 -23.96
C ASP A 225 8.01 12.84 -23.03
N ALA A 226 7.22 11.93 -23.61
CA ALA A 226 6.23 11.16 -22.89
C ALA A 226 6.76 9.80 -22.36
N ASP A 227 8.06 9.58 -22.32
CA ASP A 227 8.72 8.36 -21.87
C ASP A 227 9.67 8.65 -20.70
N THR A 228 10.92 8.96 -20.98
CA THR A 228 11.95 9.20 -19.96
C THR A 228 11.65 10.46 -19.15
N HIS A 229 11.25 11.56 -19.83
CA HIS A 229 11.00 12.87 -19.20
C HIS A 229 9.51 13.16 -19.02
N TYR A 230 8.72 12.10 -18.81
CA TYR A 230 7.27 12.26 -18.62
C TYR A 230 6.94 13.23 -17.49
N LYS A 231 6.14 14.27 -17.81
CA LYS A 231 5.84 15.41 -16.92
C LYS A 231 5.37 14.95 -15.54
N VAL A 232 4.33 14.12 -15.46
CA VAL A 232 3.71 13.72 -14.18
C VAL A 232 4.69 12.94 -13.30
N LYS A 233 5.54 12.09 -13.89
CA LYS A 233 6.61 11.36 -13.19
C LYS A 233 7.62 12.31 -12.54
N ILE A 234 8.09 13.31 -13.32
CA ILE A 234 9.10 14.26 -12.82
C ILE A 234 8.48 15.22 -11.81
N GLU A 235 7.24 15.69 -12.02
CA GLU A 235 6.51 16.49 -11.01
C GLU A 235 6.39 15.73 -9.68
N ALA A 236 6.06 14.43 -9.70
CA ALA A 236 5.97 13.61 -8.51
C ALA A 236 7.34 13.44 -7.81
N ALA A 237 8.41 13.26 -8.57
CA ALA A 237 9.77 13.22 -8.02
C ALA A 237 10.16 14.55 -7.36
N LYS A 238 9.94 15.67 -8.02
CA LYS A 238 10.19 17.02 -7.46
C LYS A 238 9.37 17.27 -6.21
N LEU A 239 8.09 16.87 -6.21
CA LEU A 239 7.21 16.98 -5.04
C LEU A 239 7.82 16.27 -3.83
N LEU A 240 8.21 15.01 -4.00
CA LEU A 240 8.82 14.22 -2.92
C LEU A 240 10.12 14.84 -2.42
N LEU A 241 11.02 15.26 -3.33
CA LEU A 241 12.30 15.87 -2.98
C LEU A 241 12.14 17.18 -2.20
N ASN A 242 11.13 17.98 -2.54
CA ASN A 242 10.85 19.25 -1.87
C ASN A 242 10.18 19.07 -0.49
N HIS A 243 9.64 17.88 -0.22
CA HIS A 243 8.86 17.59 0.99
C HIS A 243 9.40 16.39 1.79
N THR A 244 10.67 16.03 1.64
CA THR A 244 11.29 14.93 2.40
C THR A 244 11.19 15.13 3.91
N GLN A 245 11.30 16.37 4.40
CA GLN A 245 11.17 16.72 5.81
C GLN A 245 9.74 16.56 6.35
N ASP A 246 8.74 16.56 5.49
CA ASP A 246 7.33 16.39 5.84
C ASP A 246 6.89 14.92 5.82
N THR A 247 7.84 14.01 5.57
CA THR A 247 7.56 12.57 5.52
C THR A 247 7.73 11.90 6.88
N PHE A 248 6.98 10.83 7.10
CA PHE A 248 7.12 9.97 8.28
C PHE A 248 7.07 8.49 7.91
N THR A 249 7.63 7.66 8.79
CA THR A 249 7.56 6.19 8.70
C THR A 249 6.84 5.63 9.90
N THR A 250 6.28 4.42 9.77
CA THR A 250 5.67 3.69 10.90
C THR A 250 6.73 2.95 11.71
N PRO A 251 6.50 2.72 13.02
CA PRO A 251 7.34 1.86 13.82
C PRO A 251 7.47 0.45 13.24
N VAL A 252 8.67 -0.14 13.38
CA VAL A 252 8.96 -1.50 12.92
C VAL A 252 9.17 -2.41 14.12
N PHE A 253 8.34 -3.45 14.22
CA PHE A 253 8.37 -4.45 15.29
C PHE A 253 7.82 -5.78 14.78
N SER A 254 7.95 -6.84 15.58
CA SER A 254 7.33 -8.12 15.25
C SER A 254 5.80 -7.97 15.22
N GLY A 255 5.18 -8.22 14.05
CA GLY A 255 3.74 -8.01 13.85
C GLY A 255 3.37 -6.68 13.17
N SER A 256 4.33 -5.79 12.86
CA SER A 256 4.04 -4.52 12.18
C SER A 256 3.36 -4.71 10.81
N ALA A 257 3.67 -5.78 10.08
CA ALA A 257 2.98 -6.12 8.83
C ALA A 257 1.51 -6.47 9.07
N SER A 258 1.21 -7.32 10.07
CA SER A 258 -0.15 -7.66 10.45
C SER A 258 -0.97 -6.44 10.87
N LEU A 259 -0.35 -5.49 11.59
CA LEU A 259 -1.01 -4.25 11.97
C LEU A 259 -1.31 -3.36 10.76
N ARG A 260 -0.42 -3.31 9.77
CA ARG A 260 -0.69 -2.59 8.51
C ARG A 260 -1.88 -3.19 7.77
N ASP A 261 -1.90 -4.52 7.62
CA ASP A 261 -3.02 -5.21 6.99
C ASP A 261 -4.33 -4.95 7.74
N ALA A 262 -4.28 -4.95 9.07
CA ALA A 262 -5.43 -4.61 9.91
C ALA A 262 -5.93 -3.18 9.65
N ALA A 263 -5.03 -2.19 9.56
CA ALA A 263 -5.38 -0.81 9.26
C ALA A 263 -6.13 -0.68 7.92
N GLY A 264 -5.66 -1.36 6.87
CA GLY A 264 -6.33 -1.41 5.58
C GLY A 264 -7.71 -2.08 5.66
N GLN A 265 -7.80 -3.20 6.39
CA GLN A 265 -9.05 -3.94 6.56
C GLN A 265 -10.15 -3.15 7.27
N LEU A 266 -9.81 -2.24 8.18
CA LEU A 266 -10.80 -1.36 8.81
C LEU A 266 -11.56 -0.54 7.77
N ILE A 267 -10.86 0.11 6.84
CA ILE A 267 -11.47 0.87 5.74
C ILE A 267 -12.22 -0.05 4.77
N GLU A 268 -11.61 -1.15 4.35
CA GLU A 268 -12.20 -2.03 3.35
C GLU A 268 -13.49 -2.70 3.83
N LYS A 269 -13.50 -3.18 5.08
CA LYS A 269 -14.70 -3.78 5.68
C LYS A 269 -15.80 -2.75 5.85
N THR A 270 -15.48 -1.55 6.32
CA THR A 270 -16.45 -0.43 6.44
C THR A 270 -17.06 -0.09 5.09
N ALA A 271 -16.23 0.14 4.06
CA ALA A 271 -16.73 0.43 2.72
C ALA A 271 -17.60 -0.71 2.15
N LYS A 272 -17.24 -1.97 2.42
CA LYS A 272 -18.02 -3.15 2.01
C LYS A 272 -19.37 -3.23 2.72
N SER A 273 -19.41 -2.97 4.03
CA SER A 273 -20.64 -2.99 4.83
C SER A 273 -21.61 -1.91 4.36
N VAL A 274 -21.12 -0.69 4.11
CA VAL A 274 -21.95 0.38 3.55
C VAL A 274 -22.57 -0.02 2.19
N ARG A 275 -21.77 -0.60 1.29
CA ARG A 275 -22.28 -1.11 -0.01
C ARG A 275 -23.34 -2.21 0.13
N ARG A 276 -23.32 -2.96 1.23
CA ARG A 276 -24.33 -3.95 1.59
C ARG A 276 -25.52 -3.36 2.34
N LYS A 277 -25.55 -2.04 2.53
CA LYS A 277 -26.57 -1.31 3.27
C LYS A 277 -26.64 -1.69 4.76
N GLU A 278 -25.52 -2.15 5.32
CA GLU A 278 -25.38 -2.37 6.75
C GLU A 278 -25.17 -1.03 7.46
N THR A 279 -25.65 -0.91 8.69
CA THR A 279 -25.42 0.29 9.50
C THR A 279 -24.00 0.28 10.05
N VAL A 280 -23.31 1.40 9.91
CA VAL A 280 -22.00 1.64 10.51
C VAL A 280 -22.21 2.62 11.67
N ASP A 281 -22.23 2.09 12.88
CA ASP A 281 -22.40 2.81 14.15
C ASP A 281 -21.34 2.35 15.16
N GLU A 282 -21.43 2.82 16.41
CA GLU A 282 -20.51 2.45 17.49
C GLU A 282 -20.44 0.92 17.69
N ALA A 283 -21.58 0.25 17.74
CA ALA A 283 -21.61 -1.19 17.94
C ALA A 283 -20.93 -1.96 16.78
N TYR A 284 -21.09 -1.44 15.54
CA TYR A 284 -20.40 -1.96 14.39
C TYR A 284 -18.88 -1.78 14.51
N THR A 285 -18.41 -0.58 14.89
CA THR A 285 -16.98 -0.30 14.97
C THR A 285 -16.32 -1.09 16.11
N ASP A 286 -16.96 -1.23 17.26
CA ASP A 286 -16.47 -2.06 18.37
C ASP A 286 -16.30 -3.52 17.92
N LYS A 287 -17.33 -4.08 17.28
CA LYS A 287 -17.27 -5.43 16.74
C LYS A 287 -16.19 -5.56 15.65
N LEU A 288 -16.05 -4.56 14.80
CA LEU A 288 -15.02 -4.56 13.75
C LEU A 288 -13.61 -4.56 14.35
N PHE A 289 -13.37 -3.84 15.42
CA PHE A 289 -12.09 -3.82 16.15
C PHE A 289 -11.77 -5.22 16.71
N ASP A 290 -12.74 -5.86 17.36
CA ASP A 290 -12.58 -7.22 17.88
C ASP A 290 -12.29 -8.23 16.75
N ASP A 291 -13.08 -8.18 15.66
CA ASP A 291 -12.93 -9.07 14.50
C ASP A 291 -11.56 -8.91 13.83
N VAL A 292 -11.05 -7.68 13.70
CA VAL A 292 -9.77 -7.38 13.08
C VAL A 292 -8.62 -7.77 14.01
N THR A 293 -8.73 -7.48 15.30
CA THR A 293 -7.76 -7.89 16.33
C THR A 293 -7.57 -9.42 16.31
N ALA A 294 -8.66 -10.16 16.29
CA ALA A 294 -8.63 -11.62 16.24
C ALA A 294 -8.06 -12.14 14.91
N LEU A 295 -8.46 -11.55 13.78
CA LEU A 295 -8.04 -11.98 12.44
C LEU A 295 -6.53 -11.86 12.23
N TYR A 296 -5.92 -10.80 12.75
CA TYR A 296 -4.50 -10.49 12.56
C TYR A 296 -3.63 -10.83 13.78
N HIS A 297 -4.21 -11.48 14.79
CA HIS A 297 -3.53 -11.91 16.02
C HIS A 297 -2.80 -10.75 16.73
N LEU A 298 -3.40 -9.57 16.77
CA LEU A 298 -2.75 -8.37 17.29
C LEU A 298 -2.50 -8.41 18.81
N ASN A 299 -3.24 -9.23 19.54
CA ASN A 299 -3.01 -9.46 20.97
C ASN A 299 -1.74 -10.27 21.26
N ASP A 300 -1.26 -11.02 20.26
CA ASP A 300 -0.10 -11.92 20.42
C ASP A 300 1.22 -11.21 20.11
N THR A 301 1.18 -10.01 19.52
CA THR A 301 2.37 -9.27 19.07
C THR A 301 3.30 -8.87 20.21
N LEU A 302 2.78 -8.59 21.40
CA LEU A 302 3.56 -8.24 22.60
C LEU A 302 4.31 -9.45 23.21
N GLN A 303 3.85 -10.67 22.98
CA GLN A 303 4.50 -11.89 23.49
C GLN A 303 5.68 -12.35 22.63
N SER A 304 5.79 -11.85 21.40
CA SER A 304 6.76 -12.28 20.40
C SER A 304 8.16 -11.64 20.53
N THR A 305 8.41 -10.77 21.47
CA THR A 305 9.74 -10.13 21.66
C THR A 305 10.84 -11.10 22.11
N ALA A 306 10.52 -12.35 22.39
CA ALA A 306 11.46 -13.37 22.87
C ALA A 306 11.88 -14.44 21.83
N GLY A 307 11.61 -14.24 20.55
CA GLY A 307 12.13 -15.14 19.49
C GLY A 307 11.57 -16.59 19.46
N LYS A 308 10.64 -16.92 20.32
CA LYS A 308 9.86 -18.16 20.29
C LYS A 308 8.40 -17.83 20.48
N GLN A 309 7.67 -17.80 19.38
CA GLN A 309 6.22 -17.77 19.45
C GLN A 309 5.76 -19.13 19.98
N ASP A 310 5.21 -19.17 21.18
CA ASP A 310 4.52 -20.36 21.67
C ASP A 310 3.19 -20.45 20.95
N LEU A 311 3.17 -21.26 19.89
CA LEU A 311 1.97 -21.49 19.08
C LEU A 311 0.95 -22.38 19.81
N GLY A 312 1.20 -22.68 21.06
CA GLY A 312 0.38 -23.63 21.83
C GLY A 312 0.57 -25.08 21.38
N PRO A 313 -0.18 -26.00 21.95
CA PRO A 313 -0.12 -27.41 21.57
C PRO A 313 -0.63 -27.60 20.13
N LEU A 314 0.04 -28.47 19.38
CA LEU A 314 -0.35 -28.80 18.01
C LEU A 314 -1.84 -29.20 17.94
N PRO A 315 -2.60 -28.73 16.95
CA PRO A 315 -3.97 -29.18 16.73
C PRO A 315 -4.03 -30.70 16.65
N THR A 316 -5.06 -31.28 17.23
CA THR A 316 -5.23 -32.75 17.28
C THR A 316 -5.14 -33.42 15.90
N THR A 317 -5.66 -32.77 14.87
CA THR A 317 -5.55 -33.20 13.47
C THR A 317 -4.10 -33.26 12.98
N SER A 318 -3.26 -32.30 13.35
CA SER A 318 -1.83 -32.29 13.00
C SER A 318 -1.06 -33.37 13.72
N VAL A 319 -1.38 -33.61 14.99
CA VAL A 319 -0.78 -34.71 15.78
C VAL A 319 -1.12 -36.05 15.17
N VAL A 320 -2.40 -36.30 14.80
CA VAL A 320 -2.83 -37.54 14.13
C VAL A 320 -2.11 -37.71 12.80
N LEU A 321 -2.05 -36.68 11.97
CA LEU A 321 -1.36 -36.73 10.66
C LEU A 321 0.13 -37.05 10.80
N LEU A 322 0.83 -36.38 11.70
CA LEU A 322 2.24 -36.64 11.97
C LEU A 322 2.46 -38.06 12.51
N SER A 323 1.58 -38.56 13.36
CA SER A 323 1.65 -39.91 13.87
C SER A 323 1.47 -40.95 12.76
N VAL A 324 0.53 -40.75 11.85
CA VAL A 324 0.32 -41.62 10.68
C VAL A 324 1.53 -41.64 9.76
N ILE A 325 2.10 -40.45 9.46
CA ILE A 325 3.31 -40.33 8.65
C ILE A 325 4.48 -41.04 9.34
N GLY A 326 4.65 -40.83 10.65
CA GLY A 326 5.69 -41.50 11.43
C GLY A 326 5.56 -43.03 11.41
N ALA A 327 4.34 -43.56 11.59
CA ALA A 327 4.08 -44.99 11.49
C ALA A 327 4.38 -45.55 10.07
N ALA A 328 4.02 -44.80 9.02
CA ALA A 328 4.33 -45.22 7.65
C ALA A 328 5.87 -45.31 7.41
N TRP A 329 6.64 -44.34 7.93
CA TRP A 329 8.10 -44.37 7.83
C TRP A 329 8.71 -45.55 8.60
N VAL A 330 8.21 -45.87 9.77
CA VAL A 330 8.64 -47.07 10.54
C VAL A 330 8.39 -48.32 9.76
N LEU A 331 7.22 -48.46 9.14
CA LEU A 331 6.89 -49.65 8.32
C LEU A 331 7.80 -49.75 7.08
N ILE A 332 8.10 -48.64 6.41
CA ILE A 332 9.05 -48.62 5.29
C ILE A 332 10.45 -49.05 5.73
N LEU A 333 10.93 -48.52 6.86
CA LEU A 333 12.23 -48.92 7.40
C LEU A 333 12.26 -50.42 7.76
N LEU A 334 11.24 -50.95 8.43
CA LEU A 334 11.15 -52.35 8.74
C LEU A 334 11.12 -53.22 7.48
N TYR A 335 10.40 -52.80 6.45
CA TYR A 335 10.38 -53.46 5.15
C TYR A 335 11.75 -53.49 4.46
N VAL A 336 12.45 -52.37 4.45
CA VAL A 336 13.80 -52.29 3.88
C VAL A 336 14.79 -53.18 4.63
N VAL A 337 14.78 -53.16 5.96
CA VAL A 337 15.61 -54.04 6.81
C VAL A 337 15.26 -55.49 6.53
N TRP A 338 13.98 -55.85 6.47
CA TRP A 338 13.54 -57.20 6.16
C TRP A 338 14.02 -57.67 4.77
N GLN A 339 13.93 -56.79 3.74
CA GLN A 339 14.47 -57.05 2.39
C GLN A 339 15.99 -57.30 2.41
N GLN A 340 16.74 -56.50 3.17
CA GLN A 340 18.19 -56.68 3.29
C GLN A 340 18.57 -57.98 3.97
N LEU A 341 17.84 -58.34 5.03
CA LEU A 341 18.04 -59.63 5.72
C LEU A 341 17.66 -60.81 4.83
N GLN A 342 16.64 -60.69 3.98
CA GLN A 342 16.31 -61.75 3.01
C GLN A 342 17.35 -61.89 1.90
N LYS A 343 17.93 -60.77 1.41
CA LYS A 343 19.04 -60.78 0.43
C LYS A 343 20.31 -61.40 1.01
N SER A 344 20.63 -61.09 2.27
CA SER A 344 21.78 -61.69 2.98
C SER A 344 21.63 -63.22 3.19
N LYS A 345 20.42 -63.72 3.34
CA LYS A 345 20.13 -65.18 3.48
C LYS A 345 20.08 -65.91 2.13
N ARG A 346 19.99 -65.21 0.99
CA ARG A 346 19.98 -65.83 -0.37
C ARG A 346 21.31 -65.68 -1.09
N GLY A 347 22.33 -65.11 -0.47
CA GLY A 347 23.65 -64.85 -1.01
C GLY A 347 24.74 -65.84 -0.57
N ASP A 348 24.32 -66.98 0.06
CA ASP A 348 25.14 -68.15 0.25
C ASP A 348 24.73 -69.26 -0.68
#